data_56422c5cdef23771e0e27f742554890b
#
_entry.id   56422c5cdef23771e0e27f742554890b
#
_cell.length_a   1.000
_cell.length_b   1.000
_cell.length_c   1.000
_cell.angle_alpha   90.00
_cell.angle_beta   90.00
_cell.angle_gamma   90.00
#
_symmetry.space_group_name_H-M   'P 1'
#
loop_
_entity.id
_entity.type
_entity.pdbx_description
1 polymer ?
#
loop_
_entity_poly.entity_id
_entity_poly.type
_entity_poly.pdbx_seq_one_letter_code
_entity_poly.pdbx_strand_id
1 'polypeptide(L)'
;MLERFDPLVVLASVHKERCTALYGVPTMFIAELNHPMFSMFDLSSLRTGIMAGSLCPEWLMREVMDKMYMTEITSVYGLTETSPGMTQSKVDDPLEVRATTVGSSLPEIDVKVIDPETLEECPVGVQGEMCCKGYNIMKGYYKMPEATAAIIDKNGFLHSGDLGTDTCTRATSV
;
A
#
# COMPACT_ATOMS: atom_id res chain seq x y z
N MET A 1 15.11 2.25 15.28
CA MET A 1 14.16 3.21 14.69
C MET A 1 14.90 4.48 14.36
N LEU A 2 14.69 5.09 13.19
CA LEU A 2 15.27 6.38 12.83
C LEU A 2 14.25 7.48 13.15
N GLU A 3 14.68 8.55 13.79
CA GLU A 3 13.81 9.68 14.16
C GLU A 3 13.41 10.54 12.95
N ARG A 4 14.27 10.52 11.91
CA ARG A 4 14.09 11.29 10.70
C ARG A 4 14.61 10.49 9.50
N PHE A 5 13.93 10.60 8.37
CA PHE A 5 14.42 10.01 7.13
C PHE A 5 15.69 10.73 6.64
N ASP A 6 16.73 9.94 6.43
CA ASP A 6 17.96 10.32 5.75
C ASP A 6 18.45 9.08 4.99
N PRO A 7 18.58 9.14 3.65
CA PRO A 7 18.91 7.95 2.85
C PRO A 7 20.24 7.31 3.23
N LEU A 8 21.25 8.11 3.60
CA LEU A 8 22.54 7.59 4.04
C LEU A 8 22.39 6.81 5.34
N VAL A 9 21.67 7.36 6.29
CA VAL A 9 21.44 6.72 7.60
C VAL A 9 20.63 5.44 7.46
N VAL A 10 19.63 5.41 6.54
CA VAL A 10 18.88 4.18 6.23
C VAL A 10 19.80 3.11 5.67
N LEU A 11 20.57 3.41 4.62
CA LEU A 11 21.50 2.47 3.98
C LEU A 11 22.53 1.93 4.97
N ALA A 12 23.11 2.82 5.79
CA ALA A 12 24.06 2.43 6.84
C ALA A 12 23.42 1.54 7.92
N SER A 13 22.17 1.82 8.29
CA SER A 13 21.43 1.01 9.26
C SER A 13 21.13 -0.39 8.72
N VAL A 14 20.66 -0.49 7.47
CA VAL A 14 20.43 -1.79 6.81
C VAL A 14 21.71 -2.61 6.77
N HIS A 15 22.81 -2.01 6.33
CA HIS A 15 24.13 -2.66 6.26
C HIS A 15 24.58 -3.17 7.63
N LYS A 16 24.56 -2.29 8.62
CA LYS A 16 25.08 -2.57 9.97
C LYS A 16 24.24 -3.59 10.73
N GLU A 17 22.90 -3.38 10.73
CA GLU A 17 21.98 -4.19 11.54
C GLU A 17 21.45 -5.42 10.76
N ARG A 18 21.89 -5.60 9.51
CA ARG A 18 21.45 -6.71 8.63
C ARG A 18 19.92 -6.81 8.56
N CYS A 19 19.27 -5.68 8.36
CA CYS A 19 17.80 -5.64 8.25
C CYS A 19 17.34 -6.52 7.08
N THR A 20 16.24 -7.25 7.28
CA THR A 20 15.66 -8.14 6.28
C THR A 20 14.46 -7.53 5.55
N ALA A 21 13.93 -6.43 6.08
CA ALA A 21 12.80 -5.70 5.52
C ALA A 21 13.03 -4.19 5.57
N LEU A 22 12.55 -3.48 4.54
CA LEU A 22 12.57 -2.03 4.47
C LEU A 22 11.21 -1.52 3.99
N TYR A 23 10.70 -0.48 4.65
CA TYR A 23 9.40 0.12 4.36
C TYR A 23 9.61 1.57 3.98
N GLY A 24 8.92 2.02 2.94
CA GLY A 24 9.03 3.41 2.52
C GLY A 24 8.00 3.81 1.47
N VAL A 25 8.00 5.08 1.16
CA VAL A 25 7.30 5.64 0.01
C VAL A 25 8.23 5.63 -1.21
N PRO A 26 7.72 5.66 -2.46
CA PRO A 26 8.56 5.63 -3.66
C PRO A 26 9.71 6.64 -3.67
N THR A 27 9.46 7.87 -3.21
CA THR A 27 10.50 8.93 -3.16
C THR A 27 11.64 8.61 -2.20
N MET A 28 11.40 7.83 -1.14
CA MET A 28 12.46 7.38 -0.22
C MET A 28 13.37 6.37 -0.91
N PHE A 29 12.82 5.36 -1.58
CA PHE A 29 13.59 4.38 -2.35
C PHE A 29 14.38 5.05 -3.49
N ILE A 30 13.81 6.04 -4.18
CA ILE A 30 14.52 6.83 -5.19
C ILE A 30 15.73 7.54 -4.58
N ALA A 31 15.57 8.17 -3.42
CA ALA A 31 16.64 8.87 -2.74
C ALA A 31 17.77 7.93 -2.28
N GLU A 32 17.41 6.74 -1.81
CA GLU A 32 18.35 5.69 -1.40
C GLU A 32 19.12 5.15 -2.60
N LEU A 33 18.44 4.76 -3.69
CA LEU A 33 19.04 4.23 -4.91
C LEU A 33 19.99 5.22 -5.60
N ASN A 34 19.65 6.51 -5.57
CA ASN A 34 20.46 7.58 -6.17
C ASN A 34 21.51 8.17 -5.23
N HIS A 35 21.64 7.65 -4.01
CA HIS A 35 22.63 8.17 -3.07
C HIS A 35 24.07 7.88 -3.56
N PRO A 36 24.98 8.87 -3.60
CA PRO A 36 26.35 8.69 -4.11
C PRO A 36 27.14 7.54 -3.46
N MET A 37 26.82 7.25 -2.22
CA MET A 37 27.47 6.18 -1.45
C MET A 37 26.69 4.86 -1.47
N PHE A 38 25.64 4.72 -2.28
CA PHE A 38 24.79 3.52 -2.32
C PHE A 38 25.60 2.22 -2.44
N SER A 39 26.57 2.19 -3.37
CA SER A 39 27.42 1.01 -3.62
C SER A 39 28.37 0.65 -2.50
N MET A 40 28.50 1.47 -1.46
CA MET A 40 29.34 1.19 -0.30
C MET A 40 28.65 0.31 0.75
N PHE A 41 27.34 0.11 0.62
CA PHE A 41 26.56 -0.64 1.60
C PHE A 41 26.18 -2.02 1.08
N ASP A 42 26.36 -3.03 1.91
CA ASP A 42 25.86 -4.37 1.66
C ASP A 42 24.40 -4.46 2.10
N LEU A 43 23.50 -4.52 1.12
CA LEU A 43 22.05 -4.62 1.33
C LEU A 43 21.51 -6.05 1.12
N SER A 44 22.40 -7.04 0.93
CA SER A 44 22.04 -8.42 0.62
C SER A 44 21.23 -9.14 1.71
N SER A 45 21.08 -8.54 2.87
CA SER A 45 20.20 -9.04 3.93
C SER A 45 18.72 -8.71 3.69
N LEU A 46 18.43 -7.69 2.88
CA LEU A 46 17.05 -7.35 2.54
C LEU A 46 16.41 -8.46 1.71
N ARG A 47 15.14 -8.68 1.91
CA ARG A 47 14.34 -9.67 1.20
C ARG A 47 12.98 -9.10 0.83
N THR A 48 12.34 -8.39 1.75
CA THR A 48 10.95 -7.96 1.66
C THR A 48 10.77 -6.53 2.13
N GLY A 49 9.57 -6.01 2.01
CA GLY A 49 9.16 -4.70 2.50
C GLY A 49 7.90 -4.22 1.82
N ILE A 50 7.56 -2.98 2.10
CA ILE A 50 6.36 -2.34 1.54
C ILE A 50 6.76 -1.03 0.88
N MET A 51 6.29 -0.83 -0.35
CA MET A 51 6.30 0.46 -1.03
C MET A 51 4.85 0.96 -1.12
N ALA A 52 4.52 2.07 -0.45
CA ALA A 52 3.15 2.55 -0.32
C ALA A 52 3.07 4.08 -0.20
N GLY A 53 1.85 4.62 -0.05
CA GLY A 53 1.61 6.05 0.18
C GLY A 53 1.53 6.90 -1.09
N SER A 54 1.80 6.33 -2.25
CA SER A 54 1.54 6.88 -3.59
C SER A 54 1.64 5.76 -4.62
N LEU A 55 1.38 6.08 -5.88
CA LEU A 55 1.56 5.13 -6.98
C LEU A 55 2.99 4.58 -6.98
N CYS A 56 3.13 3.26 -7.05
CA CYS A 56 4.42 2.55 -7.05
C CYS A 56 4.84 2.25 -8.49
N PRO A 57 5.76 3.03 -9.10
CA PRO A 57 6.16 2.80 -10.48
C PRO A 57 6.84 1.43 -10.67
N GLU A 58 6.47 0.69 -11.71
CA GLU A 58 7.05 -0.63 -12.00
C GLU A 58 8.57 -0.60 -12.11
N TRP A 59 9.12 0.42 -12.80
CA TRP A 59 10.56 0.56 -12.96
C TRP A 59 11.27 0.68 -11.58
N LEU A 60 10.65 1.39 -10.63
CA LEU A 60 11.22 1.56 -9.29
C LEU A 60 11.17 0.26 -8.49
N MET A 61 10.05 -0.47 -8.54
CA MET A 61 9.98 -1.78 -7.90
C MET A 61 11.05 -2.72 -8.45
N ARG A 62 11.24 -2.73 -9.77
CA ARG A 62 12.29 -3.52 -10.43
C ARG A 62 13.70 -3.14 -9.94
N GLU A 63 14.00 -1.83 -9.90
CA GLU A 63 15.28 -1.33 -9.39
C GLU A 63 15.54 -1.75 -7.92
N VAL A 64 14.52 -1.66 -7.09
CA VAL A 64 14.60 -2.07 -5.67
C VAL A 64 14.81 -3.57 -5.54
N MET A 65 14.12 -4.39 -6.35
CA MET A 65 14.31 -5.83 -6.39
C MET A 65 15.73 -6.19 -6.82
N ASP A 66 16.23 -5.56 -7.88
CA ASP A 66 17.53 -5.90 -8.48
C ASP A 66 18.72 -5.38 -7.66
N LYS A 67 18.65 -4.12 -7.18
CA LYS A 67 19.77 -3.45 -6.53
C LYS A 67 19.74 -3.52 -5.00
N MET A 68 18.57 -3.66 -4.39
CA MET A 68 18.39 -3.77 -2.95
C MET A 68 18.01 -5.18 -2.49
N TYR A 69 17.97 -6.15 -3.40
CA TYR A 69 17.64 -7.56 -3.11
C TYR A 69 16.23 -7.81 -2.55
N MET A 70 15.32 -6.85 -2.66
CA MET A 70 13.96 -6.94 -2.09
C MET A 70 13.00 -7.65 -3.03
N THR A 71 13.27 -8.90 -3.36
CA THR A 71 12.48 -9.68 -4.35
C THR A 71 11.02 -9.90 -3.94
N GLU A 72 10.74 -9.83 -2.64
CA GLU A 72 9.41 -9.98 -2.05
C GLU A 72 8.78 -8.64 -1.63
N ILE A 73 9.17 -7.52 -2.26
CA ILE A 73 8.55 -6.22 -1.99
C ILE A 73 7.10 -6.24 -2.48
N THR A 74 6.20 -5.62 -1.70
CA THR A 74 4.77 -5.51 -2.00
C THR A 74 4.32 -4.06 -2.02
N SER A 75 3.19 -3.78 -2.70
CA SER A 75 2.47 -2.51 -2.59
C SER A 75 1.30 -2.65 -1.61
N VAL A 76 0.99 -1.56 -0.90
CA VAL A 76 -0.18 -1.46 -0.02
C VAL A 76 -0.93 -0.19 -0.38
N TYR A 77 -2.26 -0.30 -0.51
CA TYR A 77 -3.14 0.84 -0.64
C TYR A 77 -4.01 0.97 0.59
N GLY A 78 -4.25 2.20 0.98
CA GLY A 78 -5.13 2.58 2.07
C GLY A 78 -4.92 4.03 2.50
N LEU A 79 -5.57 4.39 3.59
CA LEU A 79 -5.66 5.75 4.13
C LEU A 79 -5.31 5.72 5.62
N THR A 80 -5.04 6.89 6.20
CA THR A 80 -4.89 7.02 7.67
C THR A 80 -6.14 6.50 8.39
N GLU A 81 -7.30 6.76 7.82
CA GLU A 81 -8.63 6.34 8.29
C GLU A 81 -8.85 4.82 8.26
N THR A 82 -7.98 4.09 7.56
CA THR A 82 -8.03 2.61 7.44
C THR A 82 -6.85 1.91 8.15
N SER A 83 -6.09 2.58 8.98
CA SER A 83 -5.07 2.14 9.95
C SER A 83 -3.93 1.24 9.44
N PRO A 84 -3.21 1.52 8.38
CA PRO A 84 -3.49 2.35 7.20
C PRO A 84 -3.94 1.54 5.97
N GLY A 85 -3.98 0.19 6.01
CA GLY A 85 -4.13 -0.65 4.83
C GLY A 85 -5.56 -1.13 4.57
N MET A 86 -5.94 -1.15 3.31
CA MET A 86 -7.17 -1.79 2.80
C MET A 86 -6.83 -3.02 1.96
N THR A 87 -5.88 -2.86 1.06
CA THR A 87 -5.45 -3.90 0.12
C THR A 87 -3.94 -4.01 0.08
N GLN A 88 -3.44 -5.17 -0.34
CA GLN A 88 -2.01 -5.42 -0.51
C GLN A 88 -1.77 -6.42 -1.64
N SER A 89 -0.74 -6.18 -2.46
CA SER A 89 -0.26 -7.19 -3.40
C SER A 89 0.45 -8.33 -2.66
N LYS A 90 0.44 -9.52 -3.24
CA LYS A 90 1.11 -10.69 -2.66
C LYS A 90 2.55 -10.79 -3.17
N VAL A 91 3.40 -11.45 -2.41
CA VAL A 91 4.82 -11.66 -2.77
C VAL A 91 4.98 -12.57 -3.98
N ASP A 92 4.02 -13.45 -4.23
CA ASP A 92 3.96 -14.39 -5.35
C ASP A 92 3.20 -13.83 -6.57
N ASP A 93 2.60 -12.64 -6.47
CA ASP A 93 2.04 -11.95 -7.62
C ASP A 93 3.15 -11.58 -8.63
N PRO A 94 2.88 -11.65 -9.94
CA PRO A 94 3.80 -11.11 -10.94
C PRO A 94 4.13 -9.64 -10.67
N LEU A 95 5.34 -9.20 -11.00
CA LEU A 95 5.77 -7.82 -10.77
C LEU A 95 4.82 -6.79 -11.39
N GLU A 96 4.33 -7.08 -12.60
CA GLU A 96 3.34 -6.22 -13.27
C GLU A 96 2.09 -6.03 -12.40
N VAL A 97 1.53 -7.10 -11.83
CA VAL A 97 0.36 -7.03 -10.94
C VAL A 97 0.68 -6.23 -9.67
N ARG A 98 1.86 -6.47 -9.06
CA ARG A 98 2.29 -5.73 -7.86
C ARG A 98 2.46 -4.22 -8.10
N ALA A 99 2.83 -3.82 -9.32
CA ALA A 99 3.12 -2.44 -9.68
C ALA A 99 1.93 -1.70 -10.32
N THR A 100 0.98 -2.41 -10.95
CA THR A 100 -0.14 -1.79 -11.67
C THR A 100 -1.47 -1.92 -10.95
N THR A 101 -1.52 -2.70 -9.87
CA THR A 101 -2.72 -2.85 -9.04
C THR A 101 -2.43 -2.54 -7.58
N VAL A 102 -3.47 -2.36 -6.81
CA VAL A 102 -3.39 -2.21 -5.34
C VAL A 102 -3.49 -3.55 -4.60
N GLY A 103 -3.48 -4.67 -5.35
CA GLY A 103 -3.59 -6.00 -4.79
C GLY A 103 -5.00 -6.40 -4.37
N SER A 104 -5.11 -7.36 -3.47
CA SER A 104 -6.36 -7.87 -2.92
C SER A 104 -6.62 -7.35 -1.50
N SER A 105 -7.88 -7.40 -1.07
CA SER A 105 -8.26 -7.02 0.29
C SER A 105 -7.44 -7.79 1.33
N LEU A 106 -7.06 -7.09 2.40
CA LEU A 106 -6.43 -7.72 3.56
C LEU A 106 -7.44 -8.67 4.25
N PRO A 107 -6.97 -9.68 4.98
CA PRO A 107 -7.86 -10.62 5.69
C PRO A 107 -8.86 -9.89 6.60
N GLU A 108 -10.12 -10.34 6.58
CA GLU A 108 -11.22 -9.78 7.37
C GLU A 108 -11.56 -8.31 7.08
N ILE A 109 -11.07 -7.77 5.97
CA ILE A 109 -11.45 -6.46 5.44
C ILE A 109 -12.29 -6.67 4.18
N ASP A 110 -13.50 -6.12 4.20
CA ASP A 110 -14.39 -6.11 3.05
C ASP A 110 -14.15 -4.85 2.22
N VAL A 111 -13.72 -5.04 0.97
CA VAL A 111 -13.47 -3.95 0.02
C VAL A 111 -14.42 -4.09 -1.16
N LYS A 112 -15.04 -3.00 -1.56
CA LYS A 112 -15.92 -2.93 -2.75
C LYS A 112 -15.68 -1.65 -3.53
N VAL A 113 -16.08 -1.67 -4.79
CA VAL A 113 -16.13 -0.49 -5.67
C VAL A 113 -17.60 -0.15 -5.90
N ILE A 114 -18.00 1.08 -5.65
CA ILE A 114 -19.37 1.54 -5.81
C ILE A 114 -19.47 2.70 -6.78
N ASP A 115 -20.60 2.84 -7.43
CA ASP A 115 -20.95 4.05 -8.15
C ASP A 115 -21.23 5.18 -7.12
N PRO A 116 -20.51 6.31 -7.19
CA PRO A 116 -20.67 7.38 -6.21
C PRO A 116 -22.03 8.12 -6.29
N GLU A 117 -22.78 7.97 -7.40
CA GLU A 117 -24.10 8.59 -7.58
C GLU A 117 -25.22 7.69 -7.07
N THR A 118 -25.17 6.39 -7.43
CA THR A 118 -26.23 5.43 -7.08
C THR A 118 -25.98 4.70 -5.77
N LEU A 119 -24.71 4.69 -5.30
CA LEU A 119 -24.22 3.92 -4.16
C LEU A 119 -24.36 2.39 -4.33
N GLU A 120 -24.61 1.93 -5.54
CA GLU A 120 -24.65 0.51 -5.88
C GLU A 120 -23.26 -0.02 -6.19
N GLU A 121 -23.02 -1.30 -5.94
CA GLU A 121 -21.74 -1.95 -6.24
C GLU A 121 -21.53 -2.05 -7.76
N CYS A 122 -20.37 -1.58 -8.22
CA CYS A 122 -20.01 -1.60 -9.64
C CYS A 122 -19.75 -3.04 -10.12
N PRO A 123 -20.14 -3.36 -11.36
CA PRO A 123 -19.66 -4.59 -12.01
C PRO A 123 -18.13 -4.61 -12.15
N VAL A 124 -17.56 -5.81 -12.22
CA VAL A 124 -16.12 -6.00 -12.52
C VAL A 124 -15.74 -5.25 -13.79
N GLY A 125 -14.62 -4.51 -13.75
CA GLY A 125 -14.14 -3.70 -14.85
C GLY A 125 -14.74 -2.30 -14.95
N VAL A 126 -15.71 -1.97 -14.09
CA VAL A 126 -16.31 -0.62 -14.04
C VAL A 126 -15.64 0.19 -12.93
N GLN A 127 -15.27 1.42 -13.26
CA GLN A 127 -14.64 2.34 -12.31
C GLN A 127 -15.70 2.91 -11.36
N GLY A 128 -15.36 3.01 -10.09
CA GLY A 128 -16.18 3.63 -9.06
C GLY A 128 -15.33 4.00 -7.84
N GLU A 129 -15.98 4.45 -6.78
CA GLU A 129 -15.32 4.77 -5.51
C GLU A 129 -14.96 3.51 -4.73
N MET A 130 -13.73 3.43 -4.25
CA MET A 130 -13.29 2.34 -3.38
C MET A 130 -13.80 2.56 -1.95
N CYS A 131 -14.50 1.57 -1.43
CA CYS A 131 -15.00 1.59 -0.05
C CYS A 131 -14.50 0.37 0.70
N CYS A 132 -14.26 0.51 2.00
CA CYS A 132 -13.89 -0.64 2.82
C CYS A 132 -14.59 -0.66 4.18
N LYS A 133 -14.73 -1.87 4.72
CA LYS A 133 -15.27 -2.15 6.04
C LYS A 133 -14.44 -3.23 6.72
N GLY A 134 -14.11 -3.04 7.99
CA GLY A 134 -13.35 -4.00 8.75
C GLY A 134 -12.87 -3.44 10.09
N TYR A 135 -12.07 -4.22 10.78
CA TYR A 135 -11.49 -3.86 12.09
C TYR A 135 -10.49 -2.68 12.00
N ASN A 136 -9.99 -2.40 10.80
CA ASN A 136 -9.01 -1.38 10.50
C ASN A 136 -9.60 0.04 10.40
N ILE A 137 -10.93 0.16 10.30
CA ILE A 137 -11.58 1.47 10.18
C ILE A 137 -11.42 2.28 11.46
N MET A 138 -11.03 3.54 11.31
CA MET A 138 -10.94 4.48 12.43
C MET A 138 -12.26 4.62 13.17
N LYS A 139 -12.21 5.00 14.45
CA LYS A 139 -13.43 5.30 15.23
C LYS A 139 -14.10 6.59 14.79
N GLY A 140 -13.37 7.48 14.13
CA GLY A 140 -13.84 8.76 13.63
C GLY A 140 -12.85 9.90 13.83
N TYR A 141 -13.13 11.04 13.24
CA TYR A 141 -12.35 12.25 13.43
C TYR A 141 -12.62 12.85 14.81
N TYR A 142 -11.55 13.24 15.48
CA TYR A 142 -11.63 13.78 16.84
C TYR A 142 -12.50 15.05 16.91
N LYS A 143 -13.56 14.98 17.70
CA LYS A 143 -14.57 16.07 17.87
C LYS A 143 -15.23 16.55 16.56
N MET A 144 -15.27 15.70 15.52
CA MET A 144 -15.89 16.02 14.23
C MET A 144 -16.87 14.92 13.82
N PRO A 145 -18.00 14.76 14.52
CA PRO A 145 -18.96 13.70 14.24
C PRO A 145 -19.61 13.81 12.86
N GLU A 146 -19.87 15.02 12.37
CA GLU A 146 -20.45 15.27 11.05
C GLU A 146 -19.49 14.84 9.93
N ALA A 147 -18.19 15.20 10.04
CA ALA A 147 -17.18 14.76 9.08
C ALA A 147 -16.99 13.25 9.12
N THR A 148 -17.09 12.62 10.29
CA THR A 148 -17.05 11.17 10.43
C THR A 148 -18.23 10.51 9.73
N ALA A 149 -19.45 11.02 9.95
CA ALA A 149 -20.67 10.49 9.33
C ALA A 149 -20.72 10.72 7.81
N ALA A 150 -19.95 11.69 7.30
CA ALA A 150 -19.85 11.95 5.87
C ALA A 150 -19.02 10.90 5.12
N ILE A 151 -18.07 10.23 5.81
CA ILE A 151 -17.18 9.24 5.16
C ILE A 151 -17.40 7.81 5.63
N ILE A 152 -18.07 7.59 6.75
CA ILE A 152 -18.43 6.24 7.22
C ILE A 152 -19.95 6.11 7.12
N ASP A 153 -20.42 5.27 6.21
CA ASP A 153 -21.84 5.08 5.97
C ASP A 153 -22.53 4.30 7.12
N LYS A 154 -23.89 4.25 7.06
CA LYS A 154 -24.71 3.54 8.07
C LYS A 154 -24.46 2.02 8.12
N ASN A 155 -23.83 1.44 7.10
CA ASN A 155 -23.48 0.03 7.01
C ASN A 155 -22.06 -0.24 7.55
N GLY A 156 -21.31 0.83 7.91
CA GLY A 156 -19.96 0.79 8.41
C GLY A 156 -18.89 0.73 7.33
N PHE A 157 -19.23 1.05 6.06
CA PHE A 157 -18.24 1.22 5.01
C PHE A 157 -17.66 2.64 5.05
N LEU A 158 -16.34 2.72 5.03
CA LEU A 158 -15.61 3.95 4.83
C LEU A 158 -15.48 4.22 3.32
N HIS A 159 -15.86 5.40 2.90
CA HIS A 159 -15.71 5.94 1.56
C HIS A 159 -14.33 6.58 1.42
N SER A 160 -13.49 6.07 0.53
CA SER A 160 -12.09 6.54 0.42
C SER A 160 -11.95 7.87 -0.31
N GLY A 161 -12.91 8.23 -1.15
CA GLY A 161 -12.80 9.34 -2.10
C GLY A 161 -11.91 9.03 -3.31
N ASP A 162 -11.28 7.85 -3.37
CA ASP A 162 -10.41 7.43 -4.47
C ASP A 162 -11.18 6.53 -5.44
N LEU A 163 -10.94 6.74 -6.75
CA LEU A 163 -11.52 5.91 -7.78
C LEU A 163 -10.66 4.69 -8.07
N GLY A 164 -11.30 3.55 -8.18
CA GLY A 164 -10.66 2.28 -8.50
C GLY A 164 -11.55 1.40 -9.38
N THR A 165 -10.99 0.27 -9.80
CA THR A 165 -11.71 -0.73 -10.60
C THR A 165 -11.43 -2.10 -10.01
N ASP A 166 -12.49 -2.88 -9.77
CA ASP A 166 -12.32 -4.29 -9.44
C ASP A 166 -11.97 -5.05 -10.73
N THR A 167 -10.83 -5.72 -10.75
CA THR A 167 -10.33 -6.47 -11.91
C THR A 167 -10.57 -7.97 -11.82
N CYS A 168 -11.09 -8.44 -10.68
CA CYS A 168 -11.31 -9.86 -10.42
C CYS A 168 -12.75 -10.11 -9.96
N THR A 169 -13.40 -11.11 -10.54
CA THR A 169 -14.55 -11.72 -9.88
C THR A 169 -14.09 -12.25 -8.52
N ARG A 170 -14.66 -11.70 -7.44
CA ARG A 170 -14.44 -12.28 -6.10
C ARG A 170 -14.73 -13.77 -6.19
N ALA A 171 -13.70 -14.58 -6.05
CA ALA A 171 -13.93 -15.97 -5.71
C ALA A 171 -14.57 -15.95 -4.32
N THR A 172 -15.86 -16.15 -4.27
CA THR A 172 -16.57 -16.41 -3.02
C THR A 172 -15.91 -17.64 -2.41
N SER A 173 -15.03 -17.41 -1.42
CA SER A 173 -14.63 -18.49 -0.52
C SER A 173 -15.87 -18.84 0.27
N VAL A 174 -16.43 -20.00 -0.03
CA VAL A 174 -17.41 -20.73 0.81
C VAL A 174 -16.72 -21.14 2.10
#